data_8bd6d9df99fac144789dba56dce098a5
#
_entry.id   8bd6d9df99fac144789dba56dce098a5
#
_cell.length_a   1.000
_cell.length_b   1.000
_cell.length_c   1.000
_cell.angle_alpha   90.00
_cell.angle_beta   90.00
_cell.angle_gamma   90.00
#
_symmetry.space_group_name_H-M   'P 1'
#
loop_
_entity.id
_entity.type
_entity.pdbx_description
1 polymer ?
#
loop_
_entity_poly.entity_id
_entity_poly.type
_entity_poly.pdbx_seq_one_letter_code
_entity_poly.pdbx_strand_id
1 'polypeptide(L)'
;PDRRVTQNPQTPDLTITPDGAILSFNPTAAEFVGDTLTKGAHLADLMEGLGRPLADWLSETASGRAVQHSEFLRLKRPDKEMFVQVTLSRVTENDESSLIAVLSDATQLKTLEAQFVQSQKMQAIGQLAGGVAHDFNNLLTAISGHCDLLLLRHDQGDADYSDLIQINQNSNRAAALVGQLLAFSRKQTLR
;
A
#
# COMPACT_ATOMS: atom_id res chain seq x y z
N PRO A 1 3.29 26.33 36.91
CA PRO A 1 1.91 25.91 36.77
C PRO A 1 1.89 24.58 36.02
N ASP A 2 1.54 23.60 36.82
CA ASP A 2 1.43 22.19 36.57
C ASP A 2 0.55 21.93 35.33
N ARG A 3 1.15 21.66 34.18
CA ARG A 3 0.45 20.97 33.13
C ARG A 3 0.62 19.48 33.39
N ARG A 4 -0.19 18.93 34.29
CA ARG A 4 -0.52 17.51 34.24
C ARG A 4 -1.06 17.29 32.85
N VAL A 5 -0.32 16.51 32.04
CA VAL A 5 -0.87 15.93 30.82
C VAL A 5 -2.05 15.11 31.30
N THR A 6 -3.26 15.66 31.19
CA THR A 6 -4.50 15.00 31.57
C THR A 6 -4.58 13.75 30.72
N GLN A 7 -4.27 12.59 31.32
CA GLN A 7 -4.59 11.29 30.76
C GLN A 7 -6.09 11.31 30.46
N ASN A 8 -6.43 11.45 29.19
CA ASN A 8 -7.82 11.35 28.79
C ASN A 8 -8.21 9.86 28.91
N PRO A 9 -9.12 9.50 29.83
CA PRO A 9 -9.46 8.10 30.07
C PRO A 9 -10.06 7.42 28.84
N GLN A 10 -10.44 8.18 27.80
CA GLN A 10 -11.00 7.66 26.55
C GLN A 10 -9.96 7.40 25.46
N THR A 11 -8.71 7.82 25.65
CA THR A 11 -7.65 7.65 24.63
C THR A 11 -6.66 6.60 25.14
N PRO A 12 -6.35 5.54 24.36
CA PRO A 12 -5.35 4.55 24.75
C PRO A 12 -3.99 5.21 24.92
N ASP A 13 -3.41 5.14 26.09
CA ASP A 13 -2.07 5.68 26.40
C ASP A 13 -1.20 4.70 27.19
N LEU A 14 0.11 4.78 26.94
CA LEU A 14 1.15 4.02 27.62
C LEU A 14 2.20 5.00 28.12
N THR A 15 2.72 4.78 29.33
CA THR A 15 3.97 5.40 29.78
C THR A 15 5.08 4.38 29.61
N ILE A 16 6.13 4.76 28.91
CA ILE A 16 7.27 3.89 28.61
C ILE A 16 8.59 4.55 28.98
N THR A 17 9.60 3.74 29.20
CA THR A 17 10.99 4.21 29.36
C THR A 17 11.56 4.67 28.02
N PRO A 18 12.66 5.44 27.99
CA PRO A 18 13.32 5.84 26.75
C PRO A 18 13.76 4.70 25.83
N ASP A 19 13.99 3.51 26.37
CA ASP A 19 14.31 2.29 25.65
C ASP A 19 13.08 1.48 25.22
N GLY A 20 11.88 1.87 25.68
CA GLY A 20 10.61 1.30 25.24
C GLY A 20 9.97 0.26 26.18
N ALA A 21 10.47 0.09 27.40
CA ALA A 21 9.82 -0.77 28.40
C ALA A 21 8.56 -0.09 28.96
N ILE A 22 7.46 -0.82 29.09
CA ILE A 22 6.16 -0.32 29.54
C ILE A 22 6.15 -0.17 31.06
N LEU A 23 5.99 1.07 31.52
CA LEU A 23 5.89 1.40 32.95
C LEU A 23 4.44 1.32 33.43
N SER A 24 3.53 1.91 32.68
CA SER A 24 2.10 1.93 32.98
C SER A 24 1.28 2.12 31.73
N PHE A 25 0.00 1.81 31.82
CA PHE A 25 -0.99 1.99 30.77
C PHE A 25 -2.38 2.20 31.37
N ASN A 26 -3.25 2.88 30.62
CA ASN A 26 -4.64 3.05 31.05
C ASN A 26 -5.51 1.84 30.60
N PRO A 27 -6.72 1.68 31.17
CA PRO A 27 -7.63 0.58 30.80
C PRO A 27 -7.96 0.54 29.31
N THR A 28 -8.11 1.70 28.69
CA THR A 28 -8.41 1.82 27.25
C THR A 28 -7.26 1.28 26.40
N ALA A 29 -6.00 1.47 26.79
CA ALA A 29 -4.86 0.87 26.12
C ALA A 29 -4.83 -0.67 26.29
N ALA A 30 -5.23 -1.18 27.47
CA ALA A 30 -5.33 -2.62 27.69
C ALA A 30 -6.39 -3.27 26.78
N GLU A 31 -7.54 -2.66 26.64
CA GLU A 31 -8.58 -3.12 25.71
C GLU A 31 -8.14 -3.02 24.25
N PHE A 32 -7.42 -1.96 23.91
CA PHE A 32 -6.95 -1.69 22.56
C PHE A 32 -5.86 -2.66 22.10
N VAL A 33 -4.85 -2.89 22.91
CA VAL A 33 -3.71 -3.78 22.61
C VAL A 33 -4.05 -5.25 22.87
N GLY A 34 -4.82 -5.52 23.92
CA GLY A 34 -5.23 -6.87 24.33
C GLY A 34 -4.29 -7.49 25.38
N ASP A 35 -4.45 -8.80 25.58
CA ASP A 35 -3.84 -9.56 26.69
C ASP A 35 -2.30 -9.59 26.70
N THR A 36 -1.67 -9.22 25.60
CA THR A 36 -0.21 -9.14 25.46
C THR A 36 0.38 -7.92 26.16
N LEU A 37 -0.45 -6.92 26.51
CA LEU A 37 -0.01 -5.71 27.17
C LEU A 37 0.20 -5.95 28.67
N THR A 38 1.46 -5.97 29.09
CA THR A 38 1.85 -6.15 30.49
C THR A 38 2.90 -5.12 30.88
N LYS A 39 2.94 -4.78 32.17
CA LYS A 39 4.03 -3.95 32.72
C LYS A 39 5.37 -4.67 32.59
N GLY A 40 6.39 -3.95 32.14
CA GLY A 40 7.71 -4.49 31.84
C GLY A 40 7.86 -5.15 30.46
N ALA A 41 6.78 -5.36 29.72
CA ALA A 41 6.90 -5.74 28.31
C ALA A 41 7.55 -4.61 27.50
N HIS A 42 8.19 -4.95 26.40
CA HIS A 42 8.82 -3.97 25.54
C HIS A 42 7.89 -3.59 24.38
N LEU A 43 7.84 -2.32 24.02
CA LEU A 43 6.99 -1.85 22.91
C LEU A 43 7.30 -2.58 21.60
N ALA A 44 8.57 -2.93 21.36
CA ALA A 44 9.01 -3.71 20.21
C ALA A 44 8.47 -5.16 20.16
N ASP A 45 8.08 -5.71 21.32
CA ASP A 45 7.46 -7.06 21.37
C ASP A 45 6.00 -6.98 20.90
N LEU A 46 5.33 -5.87 21.16
CA LEU A 46 3.92 -5.65 20.86
C LEU A 46 3.69 -5.07 19.45
N MET A 47 4.63 -4.25 18.97
CA MET A 47 4.46 -3.47 17.75
C MET A 47 5.71 -3.53 16.88
N GLU A 48 5.49 -3.36 15.56
CA GLU A 48 6.53 -3.37 14.55
C GLU A 48 6.47 -2.10 13.71
N GLY A 49 7.61 -1.45 13.51
CA GLY A 49 7.72 -0.26 12.66
C GLY A 49 7.54 -0.58 11.19
N LEU A 50 6.82 0.28 10.45
CA LEU A 50 6.56 0.11 9.02
C LEU A 50 7.60 0.78 8.12
N GLY A 51 8.38 1.71 8.64
CA GLY A 51 9.31 2.51 7.83
C GLY A 51 10.73 2.57 8.38
N ARG A 52 10.89 2.57 9.71
CA ARG A 52 12.19 2.63 10.38
C ARG A 52 12.22 1.76 11.64
N PRO A 53 13.41 1.41 12.17
CA PRO A 53 13.52 0.70 13.44
C PRO A 53 12.87 1.50 14.59
N LEU A 54 12.10 0.82 15.40
CA LEU A 54 11.41 1.42 16.55
C LEU A 54 12.38 2.03 17.55
N ALA A 55 13.55 1.39 17.77
CA ALA A 55 14.59 1.85 18.68
C ALA A 55 15.15 3.22 18.30
N ASP A 56 15.33 3.48 16.99
CA ASP A 56 15.84 4.77 16.51
C ASP A 56 14.83 5.89 16.80
N TRP A 57 13.55 5.63 16.55
CA TRP A 57 12.48 6.59 16.84
C TRP A 57 12.33 6.91 18.34
N LEU A 58 12.40 5.89 19.19
CA LEU A 58 12.38 6.05 20.64
C LEU A 58 13.56 6.90 21.12
N SER A 59 14.77 6.61 20.65
CA SER A 59 16.00 7.33 21.00
C SER A 59 15.96 8.80 20.58
N GLU A 60 15.46 9.09 19.37
CA GLU A 60 15.29 10.46 18.87
C GLU A 60 14.30 11.26 19.73
N THR A 61 13.16 10.64 20.07
CA THR A 61 12.14 11.29 20.90
C THR A 61 12.66 11.52 22.32
N ALA A 62 13.35 10.55 22.90
CA ALA A 62 13.92 10.65 24.25
C ALA A 62 15.01 11.74 24.32
N SER A 63 15.80 11.92 23.27
CA SER A 63 16.83 12.96 23.20
C SER A 63 16.28 14.38 23.01
N GLY A 64 14.96 14.54 22.79
CA GLY A 64 14.31 15.84 22.59
C GLY A 64 14.59 16.46 21.20
N ARG A 65 15.18 15.72 20.27
CA ARG A 65 15.44 16.19 18.90
C ARG A 65 14.18 16.19 18.03
N ALA A 66 13.16 15.45 18.45
CA ALA A 66 11.89 15.35 17.75
C ALA A 66 10.79 16.07 18.56
N VAL A 67 10.15 17.05 17.93
CA VAL A 67 8.92 17.67 18.44
C VAL A 67 7.76 16.84 17.91
N GLN A 68 7.08 16.10 18.80
CA GLN A 68 5.88 15.27 18.50
C GLN A 68 5.90 14.59 17.11
N HIS A 69 6.48 13.42 17.02
CA HIS A 69 6.40 12.59 15.81
C HIS A 69 5.41 11.45 16.03
N SER A 70 4.45 11.35 15.13
CA SER A 70 3.57 10.19 15.03
C SER A 70 4.14 9.22 14.01
N GLU A 71 4.20 7.95 14.37
CA GLU A 71 4.59 6.85 13.48
C GLU A 71 3.45 5.85 13.35
N PHE A 72 3.40 5.21 12.19
CA PHE A 72 2.49 4.08 11.98
C PHE A 72 3.23 2.79 12.31
N LEU A 73 2.64 2.01 13.19
CA LEU A 73 3.14 0.72 13.61
C LEU A 73 2.12 -0.35 13.31
N ARG A 74 2.58 -1.58 13.12
CA ARG A 74 1.72 -2.75 13.04
C ARG A 74 1.68 -3.42 14.40
N LEU A 75 0.49 -3.60 14.95
CA LEU A 75 0.30 -4.33 16.20
C LEU A 75 0.44 -5.83 15.93
N LYS A 76 1.28 -6.51 16.71
CA LYS A 76 1.52 -7.95 16.61
C LYS A 76 0.40 -8.72 17.33
N ARG A 77 -0.72 -8.88 16.64
CA ARG A 77 -1.87 -9.65 17.11
C ARG A 77 -2.10 -10.87 16.22
N PRO A 78 -2.40 -12.05 16.82
CA PRO A 78 -2.65 -13.27 16.06
C PRO A 78 -4.05 -13.31 15.40
N ASP A 79 -5.01 -12.55 15.93
CA ASP A 79 -6.42 -12.58 15.54
C ASP A 79 -6.74 -11.69 14.34
N LYS A 80 -6.04 -10.57 14.19
CA LYS A 80 -6.27 -9.61 13.08
C LYS A 80 -5.06 -8.73 12.83
N GLU A 81 -4.89 -8.32 11.60
CA GLU A 81 -3.94 -7.26 11.25
C GLU A 81 -4.51 -5.91 11.68
N MET A 82 -3.74 -5.18 12.48
CA MET A 82 -4.13 -3.88 13.00
C MET A 82 -2.98 -2.89 12.88
N PHE A 83 -3.28 -1.74 12.30
CA PHE A 83 -2.34 -0.63 12.20
C PHE A 83 -2.68 0.42 13.23
N VAL A 84 -1.66 0.92 13.90
CA VAL A 84 -1.78 1.87 15.00
C VAL A 84 -0.93 3.09 14.67
N GLN A 85 -1.51 4.27 14.77
CA GLN A 85 -0.74 5.50 14.81
C GLN A 85 -0.34 5.74 16.26
N VAL A 86 0.96 5.83 16.53
CA VAL A 86 1.51 6.08 17.84
C VAL A 86 2.16 7.45 17.84
N THR A 87 1.74 8.30 18.78
CA THR A 87 2.34 9.61 19.00
C THR A 87 3.13 9.58 20.30
N LEU A 88 4.43 9.83 20.22
CA LEU A 88 5.30 9.90 21.39
C LEU A 88 5.47 11.34 21.84
N SER A 89 5.44 11.52 23.16
CA SER A 89 5.73 12.78 23.83
C SER A 89 6.66 12.52 25.02
N ARG A 90 7.74 13.30 25.11
CA ARG A 90 8.66 13.21 26.26
C ARG A 90 8.07 13.93 27.47
N VAL A 91 8.12 13.28 28.59
CA VAL A 91 7.78 13.84 29.91
C VAL A 91 8.99 13.69 30.83
N THR A 92 9.31 14.74 31.58
CA THR A 92 10.36 14.72 32.58
C THR A 92 9.72 15.04 33.94
N GLU A 93 9.83 14.13 34.88
CA GLU A 93 9.31 14.26 36.20
C GLU A 93 10.43 13.83 37.20
N ASN A 94 10.75 14.69 38.21
CA ASN A 94 11.79 14.45 39.21
C ASN A 94 13.17 14.04 38.63
N ASP A 95 13.60 14.69 37.52
CA ASP A 95 14.84 14.38 36.78
C ASP A 95 14.83 13.01 36.06
N GLU A 96 13.76 12.25 36.14
CA GLU A 96 13.57 11.05 35.33
C GLU A 96 12.82 11.36 34.02
N SER A 97 13.34 10.84 32.94
CA SER A 97 12.75 11.01 31.58
C SER A 97 11.94 9.79 31.22
N SER A 98 10.67 9.99 30.86
CA SER A 98 9.79 8.96 30.33
C SER A 98 9.14 9.44 29.04
N LEU A 99 8.54 8.52 28.29
CA LEU A 99 7.78 8.82 27.11
C LEU A 99 6.32 8.43 27.33
N ILE A 100 5.40 9.26 26.88
CA ILE A 100 3.98 8.93 26.77
C ILE A 100 3.69 8.58 25.31
N ALA A 101 3.19 7.37 25.09
CA ALA A 101 2.74 6.89 23.80
C ALA A 101 1.21 6.92 23.77
N VAL A 102 0.64 7.75 22.90
CA VAL A 102 -0.79 7.80 22.63
C VAL A 102 -1.06 6.99 21.38
N LEU A 103 -2.04 6.07 21.47
CA LEU A 103 -2.38 5.13 20.41
C LEU A 103 -3.68 5.53 19.74
N SER A 104 -3.75 5.38 18.42
CA SER A 104 -4.99 5.53 17.63
C SER A 104 -5.10 4.42 16.58
N ASP A 105 -6.29 3.88 16.37
CA ASP A 105 -6.53 2.90 15.30
C ASP A 105 -6.38 3.58 13.94
N ALA A 106 -5.42 3.12 13.16
CA ALA A 106 -5.13 3.59 11.82
C ALA A 106 -5.41 2.52 10.75
N THR A 107 -6.07 1.42 11.12
CA THR A 107 -6.30 0.28 10.23
C THR A 107 -7.11 0.68 9.01
N GLN A 108 -8.21 1.43 9.21
CA GLN A 108 -9.03 1.92 8.12
C GLN A 108 -8.26 2.88 7.21
N LEU A 109 -7.47 3.78 7.79
CA LEU A 109 -6.63 4.71 7.02
C LEU A 109 -5.62 3.97 6.14
N LYS A 110 -4.90 2.99 6.72
CA LYS A 110 -3.92 2.18 5.97
C LYS A 110 -4.57 1.31 4.90
N THR A 111 -5.75 0.78 5.16
CA THR A 111 -6.52 0.03 4.17
C THR A 111 -6.93 0.92 2.98
N LEU A 112 -7.45 2.12 3.25
CA LEU A 112 -7.83 3.08 2.21
C LEU A 112 -6.61 3.57 1.42
N GLU A 113 -5.49 3.83 2.08
CA GLU A 113 -4.23 4.20 1.44
C GLU A 113 -3.74 3.11 0.48
N ALA A 114 -3.76 1.85 0.91
CA ALA A 114 -3.40 0.71 0.07
C ALA A 114 -4.34 0.56 -1.15
N GLN A 115 -5.65 0.71 -0.95
CA GLN A 115 -6.64 0.69 -2.02
C GLN A 115 -6.43 1.84 -3.01
N PHE A 116 -6.12 3.03 -2.52
CA PHE A 116 -5.82 4.20 -3.36
C PHE A 116 -4.59 3.97 -4.23
N VAL A 117 -3.49 3.48 -3.66
CA VAL A 117 -2.26 3.15 -4.40
C VAL A 117 -2.53 2.08 -5.45
N GLN A 118 -3.29 1.04 -5.11
CA GLN A 118 -3.68 -0.01 -6.05
C GLN A 118 -4.53 0.54 -7.21
N SER A 119 -5.48 1.42 -6.91
CA SER A 119 -6.31 2.10 -7.92
C SER A 119 -5.46 2.95 -8.87
N GLN A 120 -4.52 3.72 -8.33
CA GLN A 120 -3.58 4.53 -9.13
C GLN A 120 -2.71 3.68 -10.07
N LYS A 121 -2.15 2.57 -9.56
CA LYS A 121 -1.39 1.63 -10.38
C LYS A 121 -2.24 1.08 -11.52
N MET A 122 -3.49 0.75 -11.23
CA MET A 122 -4.40 0.19 -12.22
C MET A 122 -4.80 1.21 -13.29
N GLN A 123 -5.01 2.46 -12.89
CA GLN A 123 -5.28 3.57 -13.81
C GLN A 123 -4.09 3.81 -14.74
N ALA A 124 -2.87 3.80 -14.24
CA ALA A 124 -1.66 3.95 -15.04
C ALA A 124 -1.51 2.80 -16.05
N ILE A 125 -1.73 1.55 -15.62
CA ILE A 125 -1.72 0.38 -16.52
C ILE A 125 -2.80 0.52 -17.60
N GLY A 126 -3.99 0.98 -17.24
CA GLY A 126 -5.09 1.20 -18.17
C GLY A 126 -4.77 2.24 -19.26
N GLN A 127 -4.16 3.35 -18.88
CA GLN A 127 -3.74 4.39 -19.83
C GLN A 127 -2.64 3.90 -20.76
N LEU A 128 -1.63 3.21 -20.24
CA LEU A 128 -0.55 2.61 -21.05
C LEU A 128 -1.10 1.56 -22.00
N ALA A 129 -1.95 0.65 -21.51
CA ALA A 129 -2.57 -0.38 -22.33
C ALA A 129 -3.41 0.22 -23.47
N GLY A 130 -4.12 1.34 -23.21
CA GLY A 130 -4.91 2.05 -24.22
C GLY A 130 -4.06 2.61 -25.35
N GLY A 131 -2.95 3.27 -25.06
CA GLY A 131 -2.02 3.81 -26.05
C GLY A 131 -1.33 2.72 -26.86
N VAL A 132 -0.78 1.73 -26.16
CA VAL A 132 -0.10 0.59 -26.82
C VAL A 132 -1.06 -0.19 -27.71
N ALA A 133 -2.27 -0.46 -27.27
CA ALA A 133 -3.24 -1.20 -28.07
C ALA A 133 -3.71 -0.43 -29.31
N HIS A 134 -3.83 0.90 -29.23
CA HIS A 134 -4.12 1.75 -30.38
C HIS A 134 -3.01 1.59 -31.45
N ASP A 135 -1.74 1.63 -31.05
CA ASP A 135 -0.62 1.52 -31.98
C ASP A 135 -0.53 0.12 -32.58
N PHE A 136 -0.75 -0.94 -31.79
CA PHE A 136 -0.84 -2.30 -32.30
C PHE A 136 -1.98 -2.47 -33.33
N ASN A 137 -3.16 -1.92 -33.05
CA ASN A 137 -4.28 -1.99 -33.98
C ASN A 137 -3.97 -1.30 -35.33
N ASN A 138 -3.27 -0.17 -35.30
CA ASN A 138 -2.84 0.54 -36.51
C ASN A 138 -1.88 -0.33 -37.33
N LEU A 139 -0.89 -0.98 -36.70
CA LEU A 139 0.05 -1.88 -37.34
C LEU A 139 -0.67 -3.10 -37.93
N LEU A 140 -1.54 -3.74 -37.16
CA LEU A 140 -2.28 -4.92 -37.61
C LEU A 140 -3.25 -4.59 -38.75
N THR A 141 -3.88 -3.42 -38.72
CA THR A 141 -4.74 -2.93 -39.84
C THR A 141 -3.92 -2.73 -41.10
N ALA A 142 -2.73 -2.17 -41.01
CA ALA A 142 -1.85 -2.02 -42.17
C ALA A 142 -1.39 -3.38 -42.73
N ILE A 143 -1.01 -4.33 -41.85
CA ILE A 143 -0.60 -5.68 -42.26
C ILE A 143 -1.74 -6.40 -42.95
N SER A 144 -2.95 -6.43 -42.36
CA SER A 144 -4.13 -7.06 -42.98
C SER A 144 -4.48 -6.41 -44.36
N GLY A 145 -4.45 -5.07 -44.40
CA GLY A 145 -4.72 -4.36 -45.63
C GLY A 145 -3.73 -4.68 -46.79
N HIS A 146 -2.44 -4.78 -46.44
CA HIS A 146 -1.44 -5.21 -47.45
C HIS A 146 -1.60 -6.68 -47.85
N CYS A 147 -1.95 -7.57 -46.92
CA CYS A 147 -2.27 -8.97 -47.23
C CYS A 147 -3.47 -9.05 -48.17
N ASP A 148 -4.54 -8.30 -47.91
CA ASP A 148 -5.72 -8.27 -48.76
C ASP A 148 -5.38 -7.79 -50.19
N LEU A 149 -4.57 -6.75 -50.33
CA LEU A 149 -4.11 -6.25 -51.64
C LEU A 149 -3.24 -7.27 -52.39
N LEU A 150 -2.41 -8.03 -51.67
CA LEU A 150 -1.61 -9.10 -52.29
C LEU A 150 -2.50 -10.27 -52.72
N LEU A 151 -3.46 -10.68 -51.90
CA LEU A 151 -4.43 -11.74 -52.23
C LEU A 151 -5.28 -11.42 -53.45
N LEU A 152 -5.49 -10.14 -53.77
CA LEU A 152 -6.15 -9.73 -55.03
C LEU A 152 -5.30 -10.00 -56.30
N ARG A 153 -3.99 -10.22 -56.14
CA ARG A 153 -3.02 -10.39 -57.23
C ARG A 153 -2.47 -11.82 -57.31
N HIS A 154 -2.81 -12.67 -56.36
CA HIS A 154 -2.36 -14.06 -56.28
C HIS A 154 -3.58 -14.99 -56.41
N ASP A 155 -3.45 -16.01 -57.25
CA ASP A 155 -4.44 -17.05 -57.39
C ASP A 155 -4.17 -18.21 -56.43
N GLN A 156 -5.19 -19.06 -56.20
CA GLN A 156 -5.08 -20.22 -55.28
C GLN A 156 -3.97 -21.22 -55.68
N GLY A 157 -3.47 -21.16 -56.92
CA GLY A 157 -2.38 -22.00 -57.38
C GLY A 157 -0.98 -21.42 -57.13
N ASP A 158 -0.89 -20.19 -56.70
CA ASP A 158 0.39 -19.54 -56.42
C ASP A 158 1.03 -20.10 -55.15
N ALA A 159 2.34 -20.30 -55.16
CA ALA A 159 3.09 -20.87 -54.03
C ALA A 159 2.90 -20.07 -52.75
N ASP A 160 2.79 -18.76 -52.85
CA ASP A 160 2.71 -17.84 -51.67
C ASP A 160 1.27 -17.61 -51.19
N TYR A 161 0.24 -18.10 -51.90
CA TYR A 161 -1.16 -17.84 -51.56
C TYR A 161 -1.53 -18.34 -50.15
N SER A 162 -1.09 -19.54 -49.78
CA SER A 162 -1.36 -20.13 -48.46
C SER A 162 -0.72 -19.33 -47.34
N ASP A 163 0.49 -18.79 -47.55
CA ASP A 163 1.22 -18.02 -46.55
C ASP A 163 0.55 -16.67 -46.36
N LEU A 164 0.09 -16.01 -47.42
CA LEU A 164 -0.66 -14.76 -47.33
C LEU A 164 -1.96 -14.93 -46.53
N ILE A 165 -2.69 -16.01 -46.75
CA ILE A 165 -3.90 -16.35 -45.99
C ILE A 165 -3.55 -16.51 -44.51
N GLN A 166 -2.47 -17.23 -44.19
CA GLN A 166 -2.05 -17.44 -42.80
C GLN A 166 -1.61 -16.15 -42.09
N ILE A 167 -0.89 -15.27 -42.82
CA ILE A 167 -0.48 -13.96 -42.27
C ILE A 167 -1.71 -13.11 -41.95
N ASN A 168 -2.69 -13.05 -42.87
CA ASN A 168 -3.94 -12.31 -42.68
C ASN A 168 -4.74 -12.84 -41.48
N GLN A 169 -4.91 -14.16 -41.39
CA GLN A 169 -5.59 -14.80 -40.26
C GLN A 169 -4.91 -14.52 -38.92
N ASN A 170 -3.58 -14.58 -38.84
CA ASN A 170 -2.83 -14.30 -37.66
C ASN A 170 -2.90 -12.82 -37.25
N SER A 171 -2.88 -11.90 -38.24
CA SER A 171 -3.07 -10.46 -37.98
C SER A 171 -4.44 -10.18 -37.38
N ASN A 172 -5.50 -10.75 -37.96
CA ASN A 172 -6.87 -10.60 -37.46
C ASN A 172 -7.02 -11.22 -36.05
N ARG A 173 -6.38 -12.36 -35.78
CA ARG A 173 -6.37 -12.99 -34.46
C ARG A 173 -5.64 -12.10 -33.42
N ALA A 174 -4.51 -11.51 -33.79
CA ALA A 174 -3.79 -10.59 -32.94
C ALA A 174 -4.61 -9.34 -32.60
N ALA A 175 -5.32 -8.76 -33.59
CA ALA A 175 -6.22 -7.63 -33.38
C ALA A 175 -7.34 -7.96 -32.38
N ALA A 176 -7.92 -9.16 -32.47
CA ALA A 176 -8.93 -9.62 -31.51
C ALA A 176 -8.38 -9.73 -30.09
N LEU A 177 -7.14 -10.23 -29.91
CA LEU A 177 -6.47 -10.31 -28.61
C LEU A 177 -6.19 -8.92 -28.01
N VAL A 178 -5.75 -7.97 -28.83
CA VAL A 178 -5.57 -6.57 -28.41
C VAL A 178 -6.90 -5.96 -27.96
N GLY A 179 -7.98 -6.23 -28.69
CA GLY A 179 -9.34 -5.80 -28.30
C GLY A 179 -9.79 -6.36 -26.94
N GLN A 180 -9.49 -7.62 -26.65
CA GLN A 180 -9.78 -8.24 -25.35
C GLN A 180 -8.95 -7.59 -24.21
N LEU A 181 -7.69 -7.28 -24.45
CA LEU A 181 -6.82 -6.59 -23.50
C LEU A 181 -7.38 -5.20 -23.14
N LEU A 182 -7.84 -4.44 -24.13
CA LEU A 182 -8.49 -3.15 -23.96
C LEU A 182 -9.80 -3.24 -23.15
N ALA A 183 -10.63 -4.23 -23.44
CA ALA A 183 -11.89 -4.44 -22.73
C ALA A 183 -11.65 -4.78 -21.26
N PHE A 184 -10.61 -5.56 -20.96
CA PHE A 184 -10.20 -5.87 -19.60
C PHE A 184 -9.72 -4.62 -18.85
N SER A 185 -8.86 -3.81 -19.49
CA SER A 185 -8.35 -2.55 -18.92
C SER A 185 -9.48 -1.56 -18.61
N ARG A 186 -10.47 -1.39 -19.51
CA ARG A 186 -11.61 -0.48 -19.31
C ARG A 186 -12.55 -0.90 -18.18
N LYS A 187 -12.79 -2.20 -18.00
CA LYS A 187 -13.66 -2.71 -16.91
C LYS A 187 -13.11 -2.43 -15.51
N GLN A 188 -11.82 -2.25 -15.38
CA GLN A 188 -11.18 -1.99 -14.08
C GLN A 188 -11.13 -0.49 -13.73
N THR A 189 -11.27 0.40 -14.72
CA THR A 189 -11.30 1.86 -14.50
C THR A 189 -12.69 2.35 -14.05
N LEU A 190 -13.74 1.52 -14.19
CA LEU A 190 -15.14 1.86 -13.88
C LEU A 190 -15.65 1.26 -12.55
N ARG A 191 -14.79 0.74 -11.71
CA ARG A 191 -15.07 0.29 -10.34
C ARG A 191 -14.30 1.14 -9.34
#